data_fe09f1b2f587ea0b8bf2957bced50ef1
#
_entry.id   fe09f1b2f587ea0b8bf2957bced50ef1
#
_cell.length_a   1.000
_cell.length_b   1.000
_cell.length_c   1.000
_cell.angle_alpha   90.00
_cell.angle_beta   90.00
_cell.angle_gamma   90.00
#
_symmetry.space_group_name_H-M   'P 1'
#
loop_
_entity.id
_entity.type
_entity.pdbx_description
1 polymer ?
#
loop_
_entity_poly.entity_id
_entity_poly.type
_entity_poly.pdbx_seq_one_letter_code
_entity_poly.pdbx_strand_id
1 'polypeptide(L)'
;MKCRSRTKQAGVALIAALILMTSIVLVLGNIFYRHQINVAQASLSMHQDQAFLLALSAESWARQLLDDDDQKFDHFDEIWAQAIPAMPVDGGLINGCISDLQSRFNINSLLAYKNYTELVSAISGDKVSFAKVWTNLLRNQEIPYDVDRLAAVIDWLDSNSSTMGSNGAERDIYEGLMPPQMIADSPMVQTSELASVIGYKVAEVQRLMPLMSALPVLQNKKPNDNNIININLNTASNELLMALGGDVDTMFTEAITAN
;
A
#
# COMPACT_ATOMS: atom_id res chain seq x y z
N MET A 1 -85.41 -6.67 44.92
CA MET A 1 -83.96 -6.74 45.02
C MET A 1 -83.45 -7.79 44.01
N LYS A 2 -82.79 -7.34 42.90
CA LYS A 2 -82.22 -8.25 41.90
C LYS A 2 -80.75 -8.53 42.26
N CYS A 3 -80.45 -9.75 42.66
CA CYS A 3 -79.07 -10.21 42.91
C CYS A 3 -78.33 -10.30 41.62
N ARG A 4 -77.30 -9.46 41.40
CA ARG A 4 -76.48 -9.42 40.22
C ARG A 4 -75.43 -10.53 40.31
N SER A 5 -75.62 -11.59 39.53
CA SER A 5 -74.62 -12.65 39.39
C SER A 5 -73.27 -12.09 38.95
N ARG A 6 -72.24 -12.17 39.79
CA ARG A 6 -70.85 -11.89 39.47
C ARG A 6 -70.31 -13.05 38.60
N THR A 7 -70.34 -12.89 37.33
CA THR A 7 -69.67 -13.82 36.41
C THR A 7 -68.19 -13.84 36.71
N LYS A 8 -67.60 -15.06 36.84
CA LYS A 8 -66.19 -15.32 37.14
C LYS A 8 -65.32 -14.85 35.96
N GLN A 9 -64.74 -13.64 36.08
CA GLN A 9 -63.77 -13.09 35.13
C GLN A 9 -62.29 -13.48 35.45
N ALA A 10 -62.09 -14.43 36.36
CA ALA A 10 -60.76 -14.82 36.85
C ALA A 10 -59.84 -15.41 35.75
N GLY A 11 -60.37 -16.06 34.76
CA GLY A 11 -59.55 -16.63 33.66
C GLY A 11 -58.96 -15.60 32.68
N VAL A 12 -59.72 -14.54 32.39
CA VAL A 12 -59.25 -13.45 31.49
C VAL A 12 -58.12 -12.65 32.09
N ALA A 13 -58.19 -12.38 33.41
CA ALA A 13 -57.14 -11.67 34.11
C ALA A 13 -55.81 -12.43 34.15
N LEU A 14 -55.85 -13.77 34.29
CA LEU A 14 -54.65 -14.61 34.24
C LEU A 14 -53.98 -14.61 32.86
N ILE A 15 -54.78 -14.71 31.80
CA ILE A 15 -54.26 -14.66 30.39
C ILE A 15 -53.65 -13.29 30.11
N ALA A 16 -54.31 -12.20 30.50
CA ALA A 16 -53.78 -10.86 30.34
C ALA A 16 -52.45 -10.64 31.10
N ALA A 17 -52.35 -11.16 32.33
CA ALA A 17 -51.12 -11.09 33.11
C ALA A 17 -49.97 -11.90 32.44
N LEU A 18 -50.25 -13.09 31.89
CA LEU A 18 -49.25 -13.90 31.20
C LEU A 18 -48.76 -13.21 29.90
N ILE A 19 -49.67 -12.61 29.12
CA ILE A 19 -49.30 -11.86 27.92
C ILE A 19 -48.42 -10.64 28.27
N LEU A 20 -48.78 -9.92 29.31
CA LEU A 20 -47.95 -8.80 29.76
C LEU A 20 -46.56 -9.25 30.23
N MET A 21 -46.48 -10.33 31.03
CA MET A 21 -45.20 -10.88 31.49
C MET A 21 -44.33 -11.32 30.30
N THR A 22 -44.89 -12.09 29.37
CA THR A 22 -44.11 -12.54 28.18
C THR A 22 -43.68 -11.35 27.31
N SER A 23 -44.51 -10.34 27.12
CA SER A 23 -44.15 -9.13 26.40
C SER A 23 -42.98 -8.37 27.07
N ILE A 24 -43.02 -8.23 28.40
CA ILE A 24 -41.94 -7.58 29.15
C ILE A 24 -40.65 -8.38 29.03
N VAL A 25 -40.69 -9.69 29.18
CA VAL A 25 -39.49 -10.56 29.05
C VAL A 25 -38.90 -10.46 27.65
N LEU A 26 -39.71 -10.45 26.59
CA LEU A 26 -39.22 -10.28 25.21
C LEU A 26 -38.57 -8.91 25.01
N VAL A 27 -39.16 -7.85 25.52
CA VAL A 27 -38.58 -6.49 25.41
C VAL A 27 -37.27 -6.39 26.19
N LEU A 28 -37.23 -6.90 27.42
CA LEU A 28 -36.00 -6.94 28.22
C LEU A 28 -34.90 -7.77 27.54
N GLY A 29 -35.25 -8.94 27.00
CA GLY A 29 -34.31 -9.77 26.26
C GLY A 29 -33.69 -9.04 25.06
N ASN A 30 -34.48 -8.29 24.30
CA ASN A 30 -34.00 -7.48 23.18
C ASN A 30 -33.09 -6.33 23.65
N ILE A 31 -33.46 -5.66 24.74
CA ILE A 31 -32.64 -4.59 25.34
C ILE A 31 -31.28 -5.14 25.81
N PHE A 32 -31.27 -6.26 26.53
CA PHE A 32 -30.02 -6.91 26.97
C PHE A 32 -29.14 -7.33 25.78
N TYR A 33 -29.73 -7.92 24.77
CA TYR A 33 -28.97 -8.31 23.55
C TYR A 33 -28.33 -7.09 22.87
N ARG A 34 -29.10 -6.02 22.66
CA ARG A 34 -28.57 -4.78 22.08
C ARG A 34 -27.50 -4.15 22.96
N HIS A 35 -27.70 -4.18 24.29
CA HIS A 35 -26.69 -3.65 25.23
C HIS A 35 -25.37 -4.40 25.13
N GLN A 36 -25.38 -5.74 25.04
CA GLN A 36 -24.16 -6.54 24.86
C GLN A 36 -23.45 -6.20 23.57
N ILE A 37 -24.18 -6.06 22.45
CA ILE A 37 -23.58 -5.65 21.18
C ILE A 37 -22.95 -4.25 21.29
N ASN A 38 -23.66 -3.29 21.88
CA ASN A 38 -23.14 -1.93 22.02
C ASN A 38 -21.88 -1.89 22.89
N VAL A 39 -21.84 -2.65 23.98
CA VAL A 39 -20.64 -2.76 24.84
C VAL A 39 -19.48 -3.39 24.08
N ALA A 40 -19.73 -4.47 23.34
CA ALA A 40 -18.70 -5.11 22.52
C ALA A 40 -18.15 -4.17 21.43
N GLN A 41 -19.03 -3.43 20.75
CA GLN A 41 -18.62 -2.44 19.74
C GLN A 41 -17.82 -1.29 20.36
N ALA A 42 -18.27 -0.76 21.50
CA ALA A 42 -17.55 0.30 22.21
C ALA A 42 -16.16 -0.17 22.67
N SER A 43 -16.07 -1.39 23.21
CA SER A 43 -14.79 -1.99 23.60
C SER A 43 -13.86 -2.17 22.40
N LEU A 44 -14.38 -2.66 21.27
CA LEU A 44 -13.58 -2.83 20.05
C LEU A 44 -13.07 -1.47 19.53
N SER A 45 -13.93 -0.45 19.50
CA SER A 45 -13.53 0.91 19.09
C SER A 45 -12.42 1.46 20.00
N MET A 46 -12.57 1.32 21.33
CA MET A 46 -11.53 1.76 22.26
C MET A 46 -10.19 1.02 22.04
N HIS A 47 -10.21 -0.29 21.79
CA HIS A 47 -8.99 -1.04 21.50
C HIS A 47 -8.36 -0.62 20.17
N GLN A 48 -9.16 -0.31 19.14
CA GLN A 48 -8.64 0.20 17.87
C GLN A 48 -8.00 1.57 18.04
N ASP A 49 -8.64 2.49 18.77
CA ASP A 49 -8.08 3.81 19.04
C ASP A 49 -6.77 3.71 19.85
N GLN A 50 -6.74 2.84 20.85
CA GLN A 50 -5.54 2.57 21.64
C GLN A 50 -4.40 1.98 20.77
N ALA A 51 -4.70 1.00 19.92
CA ALA A 51 -3.72 0.42 18.99
C ALA A 51 -3.18 1.45 18.00
N PHE A 52 -4.04 2.35 17.51
CA PHE A 52 -3.62 3.45 16.63
C PHE A 52 -2.67 4.43 17.35
N LEU A 53 -2.97 4.82 18.58
CA LEU A 53 -2.10 5.69 19.38
C LEU A 53 -0.74 5.02 19.67
N LEU A 54 -0.75 3.72 19.97
CA LEU A 54 0.49 2.94 20.14
C LEU A 54 1.31 2.88 18.85
N ALA A 55 0.66 2.72 17.69
CA ALA A 55 1.34 2.73 16.39
C ALA A 55 1.97 4.11 16.09
N LEU A 56 1.27 5.22 16.38
CA LEU A 56 1.84 6.57 16.25
C LEU A 56 3.03 6.80 17.18
N SER A 57 2.98 6.26 18.39
CA SER A 57 4.09 6.34 19.35
C SER A 57 5.30 5.55 18.84
N ALA A 58 5.07 4.37 18.27
CA ALA A 58 6.13 3.57 17.65
C ALA A 58 6.75 4.28 16.43
N GLU A 59 5.93 4.92 15.58
CA GLU A 59 6.41 5.74 14.47
C GLU A 59 7.27 6.91 14.95
N SER A 60 6.83 7.62 16.00
CA SER A 60 7.61 8.71 16.57
C SER A 60 8.96 8.26 17.12
N TRP A 61 8.99 7.10 17.78
CA TRP A 61 10.23 6.50 18.25
C TRP A 61 11.15 6.08 17.10
N ALA A 62 10.59 5.48 16.05
CA ALA A 62 11.35 5.11 14.85
C ALA A 62 11.97 6.34 14.16
N ARG A 63 11.22 7.45 14.09
CA ARG A 63 11.76 8.72 13.57
C ARG A 63 12.94 9.23 14.38
N GLN A 64 12.85 9.19 15.70
CA GLN A 64 13.96 9.59 16.55
C GLN A 64 15.18 8.69 16.37
N LEU A 65 14.97 7.38 16.19
CA LEU A 65 16.05 6.43 15.90
C LEU A 65 16.79 6.77 14.61
N LEU A 66 16.06 7.19 13.56
CA LEU A 66 16.62 7.60 12.28
C LEU A 66 17.26 9.00 12.33
N ASP A 67 16.78 9.90 13.19
CA ASP A 67 17.37 11.24 13.36
C ASP A 67 18.73 11.18 14.08
N ASP A 68 18.91 10.19 14.96
CA ASP A 68 20.16 9.99 15.71
C ASP A 68 21.22 9.20 14.91
N ASP A 69 20.88 8.73 13.72
CA ASP A 69 21.74 7.93 12.84
C ASP A 69 22.67 8.79 11.96
N ASP A 70 23.78 8.19 11.47
CA ASP A 70 24.68 8.87 10.53
C ASP A 70 24.07 8.89 9.11
N GLN A 71 23.47 10.00 8.74
CA GLN A 71 22.77 10.22 7.47
C GLN A 71 23.60 10.07 6.18
N LYS A 72 24.87 9.64 6.27
CA LYS A 72 25.74 9.51 5.11
C LYS A 72 25.60 8.17 4.38
N PHE A 73 25.31 7.12 5.12
CA PHE A 73 25.27 5.76 4.61
C PHE A 73 24.18 4.98 5.32
N ASP A 74 23.29 4.35 4.61
CA ASP A 74 22.32 3.42 5.15
C ASP A 74 22.71 1.98 4.76
N HIS A 75 22.82 1.08 5.76
CA HIS A 75 23.16 -0.32 5.56
C HIS A 75 22.52 -1.24 6.62
N PHE A 76 22.50 -2.55 6.35
CA PHE A 76 21.79 -3.51 7.21
C PHE A 76 22.41 -3.74 8.60
N ASP A 77 23.65 -3.32 8.85
CA ASP A 77 24.31 -3.45 10.17
C ASP A 77 23.91 -2.33 11.14
N GLU A 78 23.15 -1.33 10.70
CA GLU A 78 22.69 -0.23 11.52
C GLU A 78 21.54 -0.63 12.45
N ILE A 79 21.34 0.15 13.50
CA ILE A 79 20.36 -0.16 14.55
C ILE A 79 18.93 -0.18 14.01
N TRP A 80 18.60 0.70 13.05
CA TRP A 80 17.27 0.78 12.45
C TRP A 80 16.92 -0.47 11.64
N ALA A 81 17.92 -1.12 11.03
CA ALA A 81 17.72 -2.31 10.20
C ALA A 81 17.57 -3.61 11.00
N GLN A 82 17.93 -3.57 12.28
CA GLN A 82 17.82 -4.75 13.14
C GLN A 82 16.38 -5.02 13.53
N ALA A 83 16.05 -6.31 13.69
CA ALA A 83 14.73 -6.70 14.13
C ALA A 83 14.42 -6.15 15.52
N ILE A 84 13.39 -5.33 15.64
CA ILE A 84 12.93 -4.80 16.91
C ILE A 84 12.17 -5.92 17.65
N PRO A 85 12.64 -6.37 18.83
CA PRO A 85 11.93 -7.38 19.59
C PRO A 85 10.57 -6.84 20.03
N ALA A 86 9.58 -7.72 20.14
CA ALA A 86 8.27 -7.36 20.62
C ALA A 86 8.35 -6.75 22.03
N MET A 87 7.97 -5.48 22.15
CA MET A 87 8.03 -4.72 23.42
C MET A 87 6.66 -4.68 24.07
N PRO A 88 6.52 -5.18 25.32
CA PRO A 88 5.30 -5.01 26.08
C PRO A 88 5.16 -3.53 26.50
N VAL A 89 4.00 -2.97 26.25
CA VAL A 89 3.62 -1.60 26.65
C VAL A 89 2.29 -1.64 27.40
N ASP A 90 1.97 -0.58 28.12
CA ASP A 90 0.68 -0.50 28.81
C ASP A 90 -0.45 -0.54 27.77
N GLY A 91 -1.26 -1.59 27.84
CA GLY A 91 -2.39 -1.82 26.94
C GLY A 91 -2.09 -2.64 25.69
N GLY A 92 -0.86 -3.17 25.48
CA GLY A 92 -0.59 -4.01 24.32
C GLY A 92 0.85 -4.43 24.14
N LEU A 93 1.17 -4.82 22.91
CA LEU A 93 2.50 -5.24 22.47
C LEU A 93 2.83 -4.51 21.18
N ILE A 94 3.98 -3.85 21.14
CA ILE A 94 4.49 -3.20 19.94
C ILE A 94 5.50 -4.13 19.28
N ASN A 95 5.30 -4.37 17.99
CA ASN A 95 6.28 -5.03 17.11
C ASN A 95 6.30 -4.28 15.78
N GLY A 96 7.48 -4.10 15.21
CA GLY A 96 7.66 -3.38 13.97
C GLY A 96 9.01 -3.61 13.33
N CYS A 97 9.18 -3.13 12.11
CA CYS A 97 10.45 -3.07 11.40
C CYS A 97 10.51 -1.77 10.61
N ILE A 98 11.71 -1.28 10.41
CA ILE A 98 12.01 -0.18 9.50
C ILE A 98 12.59 -0.80 8.23
N SER A 99 12.21 -0.31 7.08
CA SER A 99 12.76 -0.77 5.79
C SER A 99 13.11 0.44 4.93
N ASP A 100 14.28 0.39 4.31
CA ASP A 100 14.70 1.39 3.36
C ASP A 100 13.89 1.27 2.06
N LEU A 101 13.16 2.32 1.69
CA LEU A 101 12.41 2.37 0.43
C LEU A 101 13.31 2.73 -0.78
N GLN A 102 14.51 3.25 -0.56
CA GLN A 102 15.50 3.45 -1.61
C GLN A 102 16.20 2.15 -2.01
N SER A 103 16.04 1.08 -1.22
CA SER A 103 16.45 -0.29 -1.60
C SER A 103 15.63 -0.87 -2.75
N ARG A 104 14.60 -0.15 -3.21
CA ARG A 104 13.62 -0.58 -4.22
C ARG A 104 13.60 0.37 -5.40
N PHE A 105 13.15 -0.12 -6.55
CA PHE A 105 12.96 0.73 -7.72
C PHE A 105 11.80 1.70 -7.50
N ASN A 106 12.06 3.00 -7.56
CA ASN A 106 11.00 4.00 -7.48
C ASN A 106 10.29 4.13 -8.83
N ILE A 107 9.03 3.66 -8.92
CA ILE A 107 8.23 3.69 -10.14
C ILE A 107 8.03 5.13 -10.68
N ASN A 108 7.94 6.12 -9.79
CA ASN A 108 7.79 7.52 -10.15
C ASN A 108 9.04 8.10 -10.84
N SER A 109 10.19 7.42 -10.79
CA SER A 109 11.40 7.82 -11.52
C SER A 109 11.23 7.73 -13.05
N LEU A 110 10.21 7.02 -13.53
CA LEU A 110 9.87 6.95 -14.95
C LEU A 110 9.35 8.29 -15.51
N LEU A 111 8.92 9.22 -14.67
CA LEU A 111 8.61 10.61 -15.06
C LEU A 111 9.82 11.40 -15.60
N ALA A 112 11.03 10.84 -15.52
CA ALA A 112 12.22 11.43 -16.14
C ALA A 112 12.11 11.49 -17.67
N TYR A 113 11.31 10.62 -18.29
CA TYR A 113 11.16 10.54 -19.74
C TYR A 113 9.98 11.36 -20.22
N LYS A 114 10.22 12.26 -21.18
CA LYS A 114 9.21 13.22 -21.69
C LYS A 114 8.66 12.85 -23.07
N ASN A 115 9.31 11.96 -23.77
CA ASN A 115 8.88 11.54 -25.11
C ASN A 115 9.33 10.10 -25.41
N TYR A 116 8.62 9.49 -26.37
CA TYR A 116 8.83 8.09 -26.75
C TYR A 116 10.24 7.81 -27.28
N THR A 117 10.83 8.74 -28.05
CA THR A 117 12.18 8.57 -28.60
C THR A 117 13.23 8.52 -27.50
N GLU A 118 13.11 9.37 -26.48
CA GLU A 118 13.99 9.36 -25.32
C GLU A 118 13.85 8.04 -24.53
N LEU A 119 12.61 7.59 -24.33
CA LEU A 119 12.31 6.32 -23.66
C LEU A 119 12.96 5.13 -24.38
N VAL A 120 12.75 5.00 -25.70
CA VAL A 120 13.33 3.92 -26.51
C VAL A 120 14.87 3.97 -26.47
N SER A 121 15.44 5.17 -26.57
CA SER A 121 16.89 5.37 -26.51
C SER A 121 17.47 4.98 -25.15
N ALA A 122 16.72 5.23 -24.06
CA ALA A 122 17.13 4.86 -22.71
C ALA A 122 17.10 3.36 -22.47
N ILE A 123 16.15 2.63 -23.09
CA ILE A 123 16.08 1.16 -22.98
C ILE A 123 17.19 0.50 -23.80
N SER A 124 17.43 0.97 -25.03
CA SER A 124 18.38 0.36 -25.97
C SER A 124 19.84 0.80 -25.78
N GLY A 125 20.06 1.89 -25.03
CA GLY A 125 21.41 2.43 -24.80
C GLY A 125 22.27 1.57 -23.88
N ASP A 126 23.61 1.78 -23.93
CA ASP A 126 24.56 1.05 -23.09
C ASP A 126 24.56 1.51 -21.62
N LYS A 127 24.07 2.72 -21.36
CA LYS A 127 24.04 3.28 -20.00
C LYS A 127 22.88 2.72 -19.19
N VAL A 128 23.09 2.58 -17.88
CA VAL A 128 22.03 2.29 -16.93
C VAL A 128 21.04 3.46 -16.92
N SER A 129 19.78 3.14 -17.07
CA SER A 129 18.67 4.11 -17.05
C SER A 129 17.49 3.51 -16.30
N PHE A 130 16.58 4.35 -15.78
CA PHE A 130 15.39 3.84 -15.08
C PHE A 130 14.53 2.95 -15.96
N ALA A 131 14.35 3.32 -17.22
CA ALA A 131 13.60 2.52 -18.19
C ALA A 131 14.25 1.15 -18.41
N LYS A 132 15.58 1.10 -18.51
CA LYS A 132 16.33 -0.16 -18.67
C LYS A 132 16.24 -1.01 -17.40
N VAL A 133 16.40 -0.43 -16.23
CA VAL A 133 16.26 -1.13 -14.95
C VAL A 133 14.86 -1.71 -14.80
N TRP A 134 13.81 -0.93 -15.09
CA TRP A 134 12.45 -1.42 -15.06
C TRP A 134 12.22 -2.59 -16.03
N THR A 135 12.70 -2.46 -17.25
CA THR A 135 12.62 -3.52 -18.27
C THR A 135 13.33 -4.80 -17.79
N ASN A 136 14.51 -4.66 -17.18
CA ASN A 136 15.25 -5.80 -16.63
C ASN A 136 14.52 -6.43 -15.44
N LEU A 137 13.92 -5.63 -14.54
CA LEU A 137 13.08 -6.14 -13.44
C LEU A 137 11.91 -6.97 -13.97
N LEU A 138 11.19 -6.47 -14.99
CA LEU A 138 10.10 -7.23 -15.60
C LEU A 138 10.61 -8.55 -16.18
N ARG A 139 11.74 -8.52 -16.90
CA ARG A 139 12.36 -9.70 -17.48
C ARG A 139 12.78 -10.72 -16.42
N ASN A 140 13.44 -10.28 -15.36
CA ASN A 140 13.90 -11.14 -14.27
C ASN A 140 12.74 -11.80 -13.52
N GLN A 141 11.58 -11.13 -13.49
CA GLN A 141 10.34 -11.66 -12.90
C GLN A 141 9.47 -12.45 -13.87
N GLU A 142 9.99 -12.77 -15.07
CA GLU A 142 9.25 -13.46 -16.14
C GLU A 142 7.94 -12.77 -16.53
N ILE A 143 7.93 -11.43 -16.44
CA ILE A 143 6.78 -10.60 -16.82
C ILE A 143 7.04 -10.08 -18.23
N PRO A 144 6.06 -10.18 -19.14
CA PRO A 144 6.21 -9.62 -20.48
C PRO A 144 6.56 -8.14 -20.41
N TYR A 145 7.62 -7.76 -21.09
CA TYR A 145 8.02 -6.36 -21.21
C TYR A 145 7.79 -5.88 -22.64
N ASP A 146 7.30 -4.67 -22.74
CA ASP A 146 7.09 -3.95 -23.98
C ASP A 146 7.26 -2.46 -23.69
N VAL A 147 7.77 -1.71 -24.66
CA VAL A 147 7.91 -0.25 -24.56
C VAL A 147 6.55 0.40 -24.35
N ASP A 148 5.50 -0.15 -24.96
CA ASP A 148 4.13 0.35 -24.83
C ASP A 148 3.58 0.21 -23.41
N ARG A 149 3.91 -0.89 -22.72
CA ARG A 149 3.56 -1.05 -21.28
C ARG A 149 4.26 -0.01 -20.42
N LEU A 150 5.50 0.32 -20.76
CA LEU A 150 6.25 1.36 -20.04
C LEU A 150 5.70 2.75 -20.36
N ALA A 151 5.32 3.00 -21.60
CA ALA A 151 4.63 4.22 -22.02
C ALA A 151 3.31 4.41 -21.23
N ALA A 152 2.51 3.38 -21.10
CA ALA A 152 1.28 3.43 -20.31
C ALA A 152 1.50 3.74 -18.83
N VAL A 153 2.64 3.33 -18.24
CA VAL A 153 3.01 3.74 -16.88
C VAL A 153 3.33 5.23 -16.83
N ILE A 154 4.05 5.75 -17.82
CA ILE A 154 4.42 7.17 -17.86
C ILE A 154 3.18 8.04 -18.04
N ASP A 155 2.26 7.67 -18.95
CA ASP A 155 0.99 8.36 -19.16
C ASP A 155 0.12 8.35 -17.87
N TRP A 156 0.13 7.26 -17.12
CA TRP A 156 -0.54 7.20 -15.82
C TRP A 156 0.02 8.19 -14.80
N LEU A 157 1.35 8.42 -14.84
CA LEU A 157 2.08 9.21 -13.86
C LEU A 157 2.11 10.71 -14.18
N ASP A 158 2.09 11.08 -15.47
CA ASP A 158 2.24 12.47 -15.86
C ASP A 158 0.88 13.21 -15.86
N SER A 159 0.94 14.52 -15.89
CA SER A 159 -0.25 15.37 -15.79
C SER A 159 -0.70 15.94 -17.14
N ASN A 160 -0.06 15.52 -18.23
CA ASN A 160 -0.45 15.98 -19.56
C ASN A 160 -1.49 15.00 -20.18
N SER A 161 -2.07 15.31 -21.31
CA SER A 161 -3.06 14.47 -22.01
C SER A 161 -2.54 13.97 -23.35
N SER A 162 -1.22 13.92 -23.51
CA SER A 162 -0.58 13.50 -24.75
C SER A 162 0.04 12.12 -24.58
N THR A 163 -0.47 11.14 -25.31
CA THR A 163 0.02 9.76 -25.23
C THR A 163 1.53 9.66 -25.48
N MET A 164 2.21 8.89 -24.66
CA MET A 164 3.60 8.52 -24.84
C MET A 164 3.74 7.50 -26.00
N GLY A 165 3.92 8.00 -27.22
CA GLY A 165 3.95 7.18 -28.42
C GLY A 165 2.57 6.82 -28.97
N SER A 166 2.52 5.80 -29.88
CA SER A 166 1.28 5.42 -30.56
C SER A 166 0.35 4.53 -29.72
N ASN A 167 0.89 3.86 -28.71
CA ASN A 167 0.19 2.87 -27.90
C ASN A 167 0.19 3.25 -26.40
N GLY A 168 0.49 4.49 -26.07
CA GLY A 168 0.28 5.04 -24.74
C GLY A 168 -1.21 5.05 -24.36
N ALA A 169 -1.51 5.20 -23.10
CA ALA A 169 -2.86 5.07 -22.56
C ALA A 169 -3.23 6.30 -21.73
N GLU A 170 -3.96 7.20 -22.34
CA GLU A 170 -4.50 8.39 -21.72
C GLU A 170 -5.98 8.20 -21.31
N ARG A 171 -6.59 9.24 -20.80
CA ARG A 171 -7.95 9.28 -20.23
C ARG A 171 -9.01 8.63 -21.12
N ASP A 172 -8.98 8.90 -22.41
CA ASP A 172 -9.95 8.39 -23.39
C ASP A 172 -9.94 6.85 -23.46
N ILE A 173 -8.77 6.24 -23.28
CA ILE A 173 -8.61 4.78 -23.25
C ILE A 173 -9.20 4.20 -21.96
N TYR A 174 -8.91 4.82 -20.80
CA TYR A 174 -9.42 4.35 -19.51
C TYR A 174 -10.94 4.55 -19.37
N GLU A 175 -11.49 5.64 -19.87
CA GLU A 175 -12.95 5.88 -19.92
C GLU A 175 -13.66 4.89 -20.85
N GLY A 176 -12.98 4.37 -21.86
CA GLY A 176 -13.49 3.35 -22.78
C GLY A 176 -13.55 1.92 -22.22
N LEU A 177 -12.96 1.67 -21.04
CA LEU A 177 -12.95 0.36 -20.41
C LEU A 177 -14.34 -0.02 -19.87
N MET A 178 -14.55 -1.31 -19.60
CA MET A 178 -15.78 -1.83 -18.96
C MET A 178 -15.42 -2.58 -17.67
N PRO A 179 -15.69 -2.04 -16.47
CA PRO A 179 -16.22 -0.70 -16.18
C PRO A 179 -15.25 0.42 -16.52
N PRO A 180 -15.72 1.65 -16.78
CA PRO A 180 -14.85 2.82 -16.99
C PRO A 180 -13.95 3.07 -15.78
N GLN A 181 -12.71 3.45 -16.04
CA GLN A 181 -11.73 3.79 -15.02
C GLN A 181 -11.28 5.24 -15.20
N MET A 182 -10.80 5.83 -14.12
CA MET A 182 -10.15 7.15 -14.16
C MET A 182 -8.65 6.95 -14.13
N ILE A 183 -7.93 7.65 -14.98
CA ILE A 183 -6.48 7.76 -14.90
C ILE A 183 -6.08 8.69 -13.75
N ALA A 184 -4.91 8.46 -13.15
CA ALA A 184 -4.48 9.25 -12.00
C ALA A 184 -3.93 10.62 -12.38
N ASP A 185 -3.32 10.77 -13.56
CA ASP A 185 -2.64 12.01 -14.03
C ASP A 185 -1.69 12.60 -12.95
N SER A 186 -1.07 11.74 -12.16
CA SER A 186 -0.21 12.12 -11.03
C SER A 186 0.73 10.98 -10.60
N PRO A 187 1.88 11.31 -9.96
CA PRO A 187 2.77 10.29 -9.41
C PRO A 187 2.02 9.34 -8.48
N MET A 188 2.34 8.05 -8.56
CA MET A 188 1.76 7.03 -7.68
C MET A 188 2.09 7.32 -6.21
N VAL A 189 1.12 7.14 -5.34
CA VAL A 189 1.28 7.19 -3.89
C VAL A 189 1.51 5.78 -3.34
N GLN A 190 0.96 4.77 -4.02
CA GLN A 190 1.07 3.37 -3.64
C GLN A 190 1.49 2.51 -4.83
N THR A 191 2.35 1.55 -4.60
CA THR A 191 2.81 0.61 -5.64
C THR A 191 1.68 -0.26 -6.20
N SER A 192 0.60 -0.47 -5.43
CA SER A 192 -0.59 -1.21 -5.87
C SER A 192 -1.35 -0.53 -7.01
N GLU A 193 -1.18 0.78 -7.21
CA GLU A 193 -1.80 1.53 -8.32
C GLU A 193 -1.37 1.01 -9.69
N LEU A 194 -0.18 0.41 -9.78
CA LEU A 194 0.30 -0.23 -11.02
C LEU A 194 -0.67 -1.30 -11.54
N ALA A 195 -1.49 -1.91 -10.68
CA ALA A 195 -2.52 -2.87 -11.10
C ALA A 195 -3.69 -2.22 -11.86
N SER A 196 -3.83 -0.89 -11.78
CA SER A 196 -4.81 -0.12 -12.54
C SER A 196 -4.28 0.35 -13.89
N VAL A 197 -2.95 0.28 -14.11
CA VAL A 197 -2.33 0.66 -15.38
C VAL A 197 -2.60 -0.41 -16.43
N ILE A 198 -3.04 0.02 -17.61
CA ILE A 198 -3.30 -0.88 -18.75
C ILE A 198 -2.06 -1.71 -19.08
N GLY A 199 -2.27 -2.99 -19.31
CA GLY A 199 -1.20 -3.93 -19.62
C GLY A 199 -0.63 -4.66 -18.41
N TYR A 200 -0.93 -4.25 -17.16
CA TYR A 200 -0.46 -4.93 -15.95
C TYR A 200 -1.57 -5.77 -15.30
N LYS A 201 -1.23 -6.98 -14.88
CA LYS A 201 -2.13 -7.88 -14.14
C LYS A 201 -1.82 -7.85 -12.66
N VAL A 202 -2.84 -8.00 -11.84
CA VAL A 202 -2.68 -8.04 -10.37
C VAL A 202 -1.60 -9.02 -9.91
N ALA A 203 -1.54 -10.22 -10.50
CA ALA A 203 -0.54 -11.23 -10.16
C ALA A 203 0.89 -10.81 -10.54
N GLU A 204 1.08 -10.03 -11.61
CA GLU A 204 2.37 -9.47 -11.99
C GLU A 204 2.79 -8.38 -11.01
N VAL A 205 1.86 -7.49 -10.65
CA VAL A 205 2.10 -6.41 -9.68
C VAL A 205 2.46 -6.97 -8.31
N GLN A 206 1.79 -8.02 -7.85
CA GLN A 206 2.13 -8.68 -6.59
C GLN A 206 3.57 -9.19 -6.53
N ARG A 207 4.12 -9.68 -7.66
CA ARG A 207 5.55 -10.07 -7.76
C ARG A 207 6.50 -8.88 -7.77
N LEU A 208 6.07 -7.74 -8.30
CA LEU A 208 6.88 -6.52 -8.38
C LEU A 208 6.84 -5.69 -7.08
N MET A 209 5.76 -5.76 -6.29
CA MET A 209 5.59 -4.95 -5.08
C MET A 209 6.79 -4.99 -4.11
N PRO A 210 7.44 -6.13 -3.85
CA PRO A 210 8.62 -6.16 -2.99
C PRO A 210 9.83 -5.42 -3.56
N LEU A 211 9.90 -5.28 -4.90
CA LEU A 211 11.04 -4.73 -5.64
C LEU A 211 10.87 -3.25 -6.02
N MET A 212 9.68 -2.68 -5.78
CA MET A 212 9.37 -1.30 -6.15
C MET A 212 8.85 -0.46 -4.99
N SER A 213 9.03 0.83 -5.11
CA SER A 213 8.50 1.86 -4.21
C SER A 213 7.79 2.95 -5.00
N ALA A 214 6.99 3.77 -4.33
CA ALA A 214 6.29 4.92 -4.88
C ALA A 214 6.67 6.17 -4.07
N LEU A 215 7.95 6.53 -4.09
CA LEU A 215 8.45 7.71 -3.41
C LEU A 215 8.15 8.97 -4.23
N PRO A 216 7.84 10.11 -3.60
CA PRO A 216 7.53 11.35 -4.31
C PRO A 216 8.75 11.84 -5.10
N VAL A 217 8.51 12.24 -6.35
CA VAL A 217 9.51 12.87 -7.22
C VAL A 217 9.20 14.36 -7.29
N LEU A 218 10.19 15.20 -6.99
CA LEU A 218 10.01 16.65 -7.06
C LEU A 218 10.04 17.09 -8.53
N GLN A 219 8.87 17.34 -9.10
CA GLN A 219 8.70 17.71 -10.52
C GLN A 219 9.38 19.05 -10.93
N ASN A 220 9.81 19.87 -9.99
CA ASN A 220 10.25 21.26 -10.22
C ASN A 220 11.77 21.45 -10.40
N LYS A 221 12.58 20.40 -10.50
CA LYS A 221 14.01 20.54 -10.75
C LYS A 221 14.38 20.07 -12.17
N LYS A 222 15.32 20.80 -12.77
CA LYS A 222 15.82 20.50 -14.13
C LYS A 222 16.37 19.08 -14.22
N PRO A 223 16.30 18.42 -15.39
CA PRO A 223 16.79 17.03 -15.58
C PRO A 223 18.27 16.79 -15.18
N ASN A 224 19.05 17.87 -15.03
CA ASN A 224 20.45 17.83 -14.59
C ASN A 224 20.65 18.05 -13.08
N ASP A 225 19.61 18.40 -12.32
CA ASP A 225 19.70 18.42 -10.87
C ASP A 225 19.50 16.99 -10.37
N ASN A 226 20.42 16.48 -9.56
CA ASN A 226 20.48 15.16 -8.93
C ASN A 226 19.25 14.84 -8.03
N ASN A 227 18.05 15.08 -8.55
CA ASN A 227 16.79 14.95 -7.82
C ASN A 227 16.06 13.63 -8.13
N ILE A 228 16.79 12.72 -8.72
CA ILE A 228 16.40 11.34 -8.89
C ILE A 228 16.68 10.67 -7.56
N ILE A 229 15.70 10.07 -6.96
CA ILE A 229 15.90 9.23 -5.77
C ILE A 229 16.81 8.09 -6.21
N ASN A 230 18.05 8.14 -5.73
CA ASN A 230 19.04 7.12 -6.04
C ASN A 230 18.63 5.81 -5.36
N ILE A 231 19.00 4.70 -5.98
CA ILE A 231 18.86 3.38 -5.36
C ILE A 231 20.01 3.21 -4.38
N ASN A 232 19.70 2.85 -3.14
CA ASN A 232 20.70 2.47 -2.16
C ASN A 232 21.19 1.05 -2.44
N LEU A 233 22.42 0.93 -2.87
CA LEU A 233 23.00 -0.37 -3.24
C LEU A 233 23.29 -1.25 -2.03
N ASN A 234 23.51 -0.65 -0.83
CA ASN A 234 23.85 -1.41 0.39
C ASN A 234 22.66 -2.19 0.94
N THR A 235 21.43 -1.75 0.61
CA THR A 235 20.19 -2.35 1.11
C THR A 235 19.33 -2.93 -0.03
N ALA A 236 19.77 -2.78 -1.29
CA ALA A 236 19.05 -3.29 -2.45
C ALA A 236 19.02 -4.82 -2.48
N SER A 237 17.90 -5.38 -2.95
CA SER A 237 17.78 -6.82 -3.15
C SER A 237 18.65 -7.32 -4.33
N ASN A 238 19.03 -8.59 -4.31
CA ASN A 238 19.78 -9.20 -5.40
C ASN A 238 19.08 -9.04 -6.76
N GLU A 239 17.75 -9.16 -6.78
CA GLU A 239 16.95 -9.00 -8.00
C GLU A 239 17.07 -7.60 -8.57
N LEU A 240 17.10 -6.57 -7.72
CA LEU A 240 17.29 -5.19 -8.15
C LEU A 240 18.72 -4.93 -8.58
N LEU A 241 19.71 -5.46 -7.88
CA LEU A 241 21.14 -5.37 -8.27
C LEU A 241 21.39 -6.01 -9.64
N MET A 242 20.82 -7.19 -9.90
CA MET A 242 20.85 -7.82 -11.23
C MET A 242 20.18 -6.97 -12.31
N ALA A 243 19.08 -6.29 -11.98
CA ALA A 243 18.40 -5.41 -12.93
C ALA A 243 19.21 -4.15 -13.24
N LEU A 244 19.96 -3.63 -12.29
CA LEU A 244 20.87 -2.49 -12.46
C LEU A 244 22.08 -2.83 -13.34
N GLY A 245 22.65 -4.02 -13.14
CA GLY A 245 23.89 -4.43 -13.82
C GLY A 245 23.71 -4.96 -15.24
N GLY A 246 22.53 -5.43 -15.61
CA GLY A 246 22.23 -6.02 -16.92
C GLY A 246 23.02 -7.30 -17.25
N ASP A 247 24.33 -7.28 -17.08
CA ASP A 247 25.30 -8.38 -17.22
C ASP A 247 26.27 -8.44 -16.04
N VAL A 248 25.86 -7.95 -14.87
CA VAL A 248 26.72 -8.03 -13.66
C VAL A 248 26.87 -9.50 -13.29
N ASP A 249 28.11 -9.95 -13.34
CA ASP A 249 28.49 -11.28 -12.92
C ASP A 249 27.95 -11.54 -11.50
N THR A 250 27.33 -12.70 -11.28
CA THR A 250 26.74 -13.07 -9.97
C THR A 250 27.76 -12.91 -8.83
N MET A 251 29.04 -13.06 -9.12
CA MET A 251 30.13 -12.81 -8.16
C MET A 251 30.20 -11.37 -7.66
N PHE A 252 29.80 -10.38 -8.47
CA PHE A 252 29.81 -8.97 -8.05
C PHE A 252 28.62 -8.65 -7.14
N THR A 253 27.45 -9.21 -7.45
CA THR A 253 26.28 -9.09 -6.58
C THR A 253 26.48 -9.78 -5.23
N GLU A 254 27.08 -10.95 -5.21
CA GLU A 254 27.44 -11.67 -3.98
C GLU A 254 28.47 -10.90 -3.15
N ALA A 255 29.44 -10.24 -3.77
CA ALA A 255 30.44 -9.45 -3.07
C ALA A 255 29.86 -8.17 -2.41
N ILE A 256 28.84 -7.55 -3.02
CA ILE A 256 28.16 -6.37 -2.45
C ILE A 256 27.23 -6.80 -1.30
N THR A 257 26.58 -7.95 -1.39
CA THR A 257 25.64 -8.44 -0.37
C THR A 257 26.32 -9.19 0.80
N ALA A 258 27.60 -9.54 0.67
CA ALA A 258 28.39 -10.22 1.71
C ALA A 258 29.18 -9.27 2.62
N ASN A 259 29.15 -7.96 2.37
CA ASN A 259 29.75 -6.92 3.18
C ASN A 259 28.66 -6.12 3.90
#